data_ad8447d91e642be5d30ed836bcd4f28c
#
_entry.id   ad8447d91e642be5d30ed836bcd4f28c
#
_cell.length_a   1.000
_cell.length_b   1.000
_cell.length_c   1.000
_cell.angle_alpha   90.00
_cell.angle_beta   90.00
_cell.angle_gamma   90.00
#
_symmetry.space_group_name_H-M   'P 1'
#
loop_
_entity.id
_entity.type
_entity.pdbx_description
1 polymer ?
#
loop_
_entity_poly.entity_id
_entity_poly.type
_entity_poly.pdbx_seq_one_letter_code
_entity_poly.pdbx_strand_id
1 'polypeptide(L)'
;MTAKRILIMGLPGAGKTYFAERLKKYLEENSTIDHMPLERMIHLEWPPNDWSAKVDWFNADEIRKRYNDWDFSKEGRIRQSLRMFEFAIKCTGDFVICDFVAPLPEMRHNFKADWTIWIDTIEAGRYEDTNKAFTPPEVYDFRITEQNAEKWVEFVGQHILDNRRRPTFDWQKETVQMLGRWQPWHPGHRALFERAIAKTGQVAIMIRDCQGWNGSNPFAIEQVK
;
A
#
# COMPACT_ATOMS: atom_id res chain seq x y z
N MET A 1 2.49 -10.38 -6.12
CA MET A 1 2.21 -9.63 -4.86
C MET A 1 0.79 -9.15 -4.88
N THR A 2 0.14 -9.10 -3.71
CA THR A 2 -1.17 -8.46 -3.54
C THR A 2 -0.98 -7.04 -3.05
N ALA A 3 -1.74 -6.10 -3.60
CA ALA A 3 -1.76 -4.72 -3.12
C ALA A 3 -2.12 -4.65 -1.62
N LYS A 4 -1.57 -3.71 -0.89
CA LYS A 4 -1.96 -3.41 0.48
C LYS A 4 -3.33 -2.76 0.51
N ARG A 5 -4.25 -3.29 1.31
CA ARG A 5 -5.66 -2.92 1.33
C ARG A 5 -5.94 -1.85 2.38
N ILE A 6 -6.50 -0.74 1.93
CA ILE A 6 -6.92 0.38 2.76
C ILE A 6 -8.44 0.45 2.74
N LEU A 7 -9.06 0.23 3.89
CA LEU A 7 -10.50 0.43 4.08
C LEU A 7 -10.76 1.84 4.58
N ILE A 8 -11.55 2.62 3.84
CA ILE A 8 -12.10 3.89 4.32
C ILE A 8 -13.58 3.69 4.59
N MET A 9 -13.96 3.76 5.85
CA MET A 9 -15.31 3.48 6.30
C MET A 9 -15.94 4.65 7.05
N GLY A 10 -17.24 4.61 7.26
CA GLY A 10 -18.01 5.62 7.98
C GLY A 10 -19.40 5.83 7.38
N LEU A 11 -20.23 6.62 8.02
CA LEU A 11 -21.61 6.87 7.62
C LEU A 11 -21.73 7.53 6.22
N PRO A 12 -22.86 7.35 5.52
CA PRO A 12 -23.14 8.06 4.27
C PRO A 12 -23.13 9.59 4.49
N GLY A 13 -22.29 10.29 3.73
CA GLY A 13 -22.10 11.75 3.88
C GLY A 13 -20.93 12.16 4.75
N ALA A 14 -20.23 11.23 5.43
CA ALA A 14 -19.07 11.54 6.27
C ALA A 14 -17.81 12.02 5.51
N GLY A 15 -17.79 11.98 4.17
CA GLY A 15 -16.65 12.45 3.39
C GLY A 15 -15.66 11.39 2.95
N LYS A 16 -16.01 10.11 3.01
CA LYS A 16 -15.13 8.97 2.63
C LYS A 16 -14.52 9.11 1.25
N THR A 17 -15.35 9.34 0.23
CA THR A 17 -14.94 9.45 -1.17
C THR A 17 -13.99 10.64 -1.38
N TYR A 18 -14.29 11.77 -0.75
CA TYR A 18 -13.44 12.96 -0.77
C TYR A 18 -12.05 12.69 -0.16
N PHE A 19 -12.02 11.95 0.94
CA PHE A 19 -10.78 11.54 1.59
C PHE A 19 -10.02 10.51 0.76
N ALA A 20 -10.71 9.52 0.19
CA ALA A 20 -10.12 8.45 -0.62
C ALA A 20 -9.38 9.00 -1.85
N GLU A 21 -10.01 9.93 -2.57
CA GLU A 21 -9.42 10.59 -3.75
C GLU A 21 -8.10 11.29 -3.39
N ARG A 22 -8.10 12.05 -2.29
CA ARG A 22 -6.91 12.79 -1.83
C ARG A 22 -5.82 11.87 -1.30
N LEU A 23 -6.19 10.84 -0.55
CA LEU A 23 -5.23 9.86 -0.06
C LEU A 23 -4.57 9.10 -1.21
N LYS A 24 -5.34 8.73 -2.24
CA LYS A 24 -4.78 8.15 -3.47
C LYS A 24 -3.72 9.05 -4.06
N LYS A 25 -4.08 10.30 -4.32
CA LYS A 25 -3.18 11.30 -4.89
C LYS A 25 -1.91 11.47 -4.02
N TYR A 26 -2.10 11.61 -2.71
CA TYR A 26 -0.98 11.77 -1.77
C TYR A 26 0.01 10.60 -1.83
N LEU A 27 -0.50 9.36 -1.81
CA LEU A 27 0.33 8.16 -1.86
C LEU A 27 1.10 8.05 -3.19
N GLU A 28 0.48 8.43 -4.33
CA GLU A 28 1.13 8.43 -5.63
C GLU A 28 2.21 9.53 -5.75
N GLU A 29 1.96 10.73 -5.23
CA GLU A 29 2.86 11.88 -5.36
C GLU A 29 4.01 11.88 -4.33
N ASN A 30 3.82 11.30 -3.15
CA ASN A 30 4.80 11.35 -2.06
C ASN A 30 5.54 10.02 -1.83
N SER A 31 5.22 8.98 -2.59
CA SER A 31 6.00 7.75 -2.55
C SER A 31 7.31 7.92 -3.34
N THR A 32 8.36 7.32 -2.82
CA THR A 32 9.69 7.29 -3.43
C THR A 32 10.17 5.85 -3.54
N ILE A 33 11.31 5.65 -4.17
CA ILE A 33 11.97 4.35 -4.30
C ILE A 33 12.16 3.64 -2.96
N ASP A 34 12.30 4.38 -1.86
CA ASP A 34 12.44 3.82 -0.50
C ASP A 34 11.19 3.12 0.00
N HIS A 35 10.02 3.44 -0.58
CA HIS A 35 8.74 2.80 -0.29
C HIS A 35 8.43 1.62 -1.23
N MET A 36 9.29 1.36 -2.22
CA MET A 36 9.12 0.23 -3.13
C MET A 36 9.31 -1.09 -2.38
N PRO A 37 8.39 -2.06 -2.49
CA PRO A 37 8.59 -3.39 -1.90
C PRO A 37 9.87 -4.04 -2.41
N LEU A 38 10.63 -4.64 -1.49
CA LEU A 38 11.90 -5.30 -1.82
C LEU A 38 11.73 -6.35 -2.92
N GLU A 39 10.65 -7.14 -2.85
CA GLU A 39 10.34 -8.18 -3.81
C GLU A 39 10.12 -7.63 -5.22
N ARG A 40 9.62 -6.39 -5.34
CA ARG A 40 9.45 -5.72 -6.64
C ARG A 40 10.79 -5.20 -7.16
N MET A 41 11.60 -4.68 -6.25
CA MET A 41 12.91 -4.12 -6.57
C MET A 41 13.88 -5.16 -7.12
N ILE A 42 13.91 -6.37 -6.54
CA ILE A 42 14.78 -7.46 -7.02
C ILE A 42 14.40 -8.01 -8.40
N HIS A 43 13.22 -7.67 -8.91
CA HIS A 43 12.77 -8.03 -10.26
C HIS A 43 13.10 -6.96 -11.32
N LEU A 44 13.59 -5.80 -10.92
CA LEU A 44 14.01 -4.75 -11.84
C LEU A 44 15.50 -4.90 -12.12
N GLU A 45 15.90 -4.80 -13.38
CA GLU A 45 17.31 -4.72 -13.76
C GLU A 45 17.96 -3.47 -13.20
N TRP A 46 17.19 -2.39 -13.11
CA TRP A 46 17.56 -1.11 -12.50
C TRP A 46 16.30 -0.41 -11.98
N PRO A 47 16.20 -0.08 -10.68
CA PRO A 47 15.05 0.65 -10.17
C PRO A 47 15.05 2.08 -10.73
N PRO A 48 13.93 2.56 -11.30
CA PRO A 48 13.83 3.91 -11.81
C PRO A 48 13.92 4.93 -10.67
N ASN A 49 14.66 6.01 -10.88
CA ASN A 49 14.77 7.09 -9.88
C ASN A 49 13.46 7.85 -9.63
N ASP A 50 12.51 7.74 -10.56
CA ASP A 50 11.20 8.39 -10.57
C ASP A 50 10.05 7.44 -10.18
N TRP A 51 10.35 6.36 -9.47
CA TRP A 51 9.31 5.41 -9.07
C TRP A 51 8.27 6.07 -8.16
N SER A 52 7.00 5.82 -8.46
CA SER A 52 5.86 6.17 -7.61
C SER A 52 4.98 4.96 -7.36
N ALA A 53 4.28 4.95 -6.23
CA ALA A 53 3.36 3.87 -5.90
C ALA A 53 2.16 3.89 -6.84
N LYS A 54 1.75 2.70 -7.29
CA LYS A 54 0.51 2.53 -8.02
C LYS A 54 -0.63 2.28 -7.04
N VAL A 55 -1.65 3.16 -7.04
CA VAL A 55 -2.79 3.09 -6.14
C VAL A 55 -4.08 2.87 -6.93
N ASP A 56 -4.70 1.70 -6.76
CA ASP A 56 -6.04 1.44 -7.27
C ASP A 56 -7.09 1.94 -6.26
N TRP A 57 -8.24 2.37 -6.75
CA TRP A 57 -9.32 2.85 -5.89
C TRP A 57 -10.68 2.35 -6.38
N PHE A 58 -11.48 1.82 -5.45
CA PHE A 58 -12.85 1.36 -5.69
C PHE A 58 -13.81 2.02 -4.72
N ASN A 59 -14.79 2.71 -5.29
CA ASN A 59 -15.93 3.26 -4.57
C ASN A 59 -17.10 2.26 -4.60
N ALA A 60 -17.74 2.02 -3.47
CA ALA A 60 -18.78 1.01 -3.36
C ALA A 60 -20.04 1.35 -4.17
N ASP A 61 -20.38 2.65 -4.30
CA ASP A 61 -21.57 3.06 -5.07
C ASP A 61 -21.35 2.87 -6.56
N GLU A 62 -20.13 3.11 -7.06
CA GLU A 62 -19.76 2.82 -8.45
C GLU A 62 -19.80 1.31 -8.73
N ILE A 63 -19.29 0.50 -7.80
CA ILE A 63 -19.37 -0.97 -7.93
C ILE A 63 -20.82 -1.45 -7.89
N ARG A 64 -21.68 -0.91 -7.00
CA ARG A 64 -23.12 -1.22 -7.00
C ARG A 64 -23.79 -0.86 -8.32
N LYS A 65 -23.48 0.31 -8.86
CA LYS A 65 -23.98 0.77 -10.17
C LYS A 65 -23.57 -0.19 -11.28
N ARG A 66 -22.30 -0.62 -11.29
CA ARG A 66 -21.78 -1.55 -12.31
C ARG A 66 -22.49 -2.90 -12.29
N TYR A 67 -22.89 -3.39 -11.11
CA TYR A 67 -23.60 -4.65 -10.95
C TYR A 67 -25.12 -4.50 -10.90
N ASN A 68 -25.63 -3.27 -10.99
CA ASN A 68 -27.05 -2.94 -10.81
C ASN A 68 -27.63 -3.57 -9.51
N ASP A 69 -26.86 -3.54 -8.42
CA ASP A 69 -27.18 -4.17 -7.15
C ASP A 69 -27.34 -3.12 -6.04
N TRP A 70 -28.57 -2.68 -5.86
CA TRP A 70 -28.97 -1.69 -4.86
C TRP A 70 -29.67 -2.33 -3.65
N ASP A 71 -29.36 -3.59 -3.36
CA ASP A 71 -29.85 -4.28 -2.17
C ASP A 71 -29.08 -3.79 -0.93
N PHE A 72 -29.78 -3.14 -0.01
CA PHE A 72 -29.24 -2.63 1.26
C PHE A 72 -29.69 -3.48 2.46
N SER A 73 -30.29 -4.67 2.25
CA SER A 73 -30.47 -5.67 3.29
C SER A 73 -29.15 -6.09 3.90
N LYS A 74 -29.18 -6.79 5.02
CA LYS A 74 -27.98 -7.34 5.65
C LYS A 74 -27.19 -8.20 4.66
N GLU A 75 -27.86 -9.07 3.94
CA GLU A 75 -27.30 -9.99 2.95
C GLU A 75 -26.70 -9.23 1.77
N GLY A 76 -27.39 -8.21 1.27
CA GLY A 76 -26.91 -7.33 0.19
C GLY A 76 -25.68 -6.52 0.60
N ARG A 77 -25.63 -6.08 1.84
CA ARG A 77 -24.44 -5.37 2.39
C ARG A 77 -23.24 -6.31 2.51
N ILE A 78 -23.44 -7.53 3.01
CA ILE A 78 -22.37 -8.55 3.10
C ILE A 78 -21.88 -8.92 1.70
N ARG A 79 -22.78 -9.21 0.76
CA ARG A 79 -22.43 -9.49 -0.64
C ARG A 79 -21.60 -8.37 -1.26
N GLN A 80 -21.96 -7.11 -1.00
CA GLN A 80 -21.17 -5.98 -1.47
C GLN A 80 -19.77 -5.91 -0.85
N SER A 81 -19.61 -6.21 0.44
CA SER A 81 -18.28 -6.22 1.07
C SER A 81 -17.37 -7.31 0.50
N LEU A 82 -17.92 -8.49 0.23
CA LEU A 82 -17.19 -9.57 -0.44
C LEU A 82 -16.78 -9.17 -1.85
N ARG A 83 -17.65 -8.51 -2.59
CA ARG A 83 -17.34 -7.97 -3.92
C ARG A 83 -16.20 -6.93 -3.86
N MET A 84 -16.23 -6.01 -2.88
CA MET A 84 -15.15 -5.06 -2.67
C MET A 84 -13.82 -5.76 -2.38
N PHE A 85 -13.85 -6.82 -1.56
CA PHE A 85 -12.69 -7.65 -1.30
C PHE A 85 -12.17 -8.36 -2.57
N GLU A 86 -13.06 -8.92 -3.39
CA GLU A 86 -12.68 -9.57 -4.67
C GLU A 86 -11.99 -8.61 -5.64
N PHE A 87 -12.44 -7.35 -5.70
CA PHE A 87 -11.74 -6.32 -6.49
C PHE A 87 -10.37 -6.03 -5.91
N ALA A 88 -10.28 -5.87 -4.60
CA ALA A 88 -9.05 -5.54 -3.93
C ALA A 88 -7.95 -6.60 -4.09
N ILE A 89 -8.29 -7.90 -3.98
CA ILE A 89 -7.29 -8.99 -4.11
C ILE A 89 -6.79 -9.21 -5.53
N LYS A 90 -7.52 -8.71 -6.54
CA LYS A 90 -7.11 -8.79 -7.96
C LYS A 90 -6.16 -7.65 -8.35
N CYS A 91 -5.99 -6.64 -7.50
CA CYS A 91 -5.07 -5.54 -7.77
C CYS A 91 -3.62 -5.98 -7.67
N THR A 92 -2.84 -5.54 -8.63
CA THR A 92 -1.40 -5.79 -8.72
C THR A 92 -0.57 -4.54 -8.40
N GLY A 93 -1.23 -3.43 -8.03
CA GLY A 93 -0.60 -2.20 -7.57
C GLY A 93 0.08 -2.35 -6.21
N ASP A 94 0.51 -1.23 -5.68
CA ASP A 94 1.16 -1.18 -4.35
C ASP A 94 0.12 -1.07 -3.24
N PHE A 95 -0.92 -0.26 -3.51
CA PHE A 95 -2.05 -0.05 -2.61
C PHE A 95 -3.36 -0.21 -3.36
N VAL A 96 -4.40 -0.58 -2.63
CA VAL A 96 -5.78 -0.49 -3.08
C VAL A 96 -6.64 0.13 -2.01
N ILE A 97 -7.29 1.24 -2.34
CA ILE A 97 -8.26 1.93 -1.48
C ILE A 97 -9.65 1.43 -1.82
N CYS A 98 -10.41 1.04 -0.80
CA CYS A 98 -11.82 0.73 -0.92
C CYS A 98 -12.62 1.59 0.05
N ASP A 99 -13.49 2.46 -0.48
CA ASP A 99 -14.36 3.29 0.36
C ASP A 99 -15.81 2.80 0.33
N PHE A 100 -16.29 2.39 1.48
CA PHE A 100 -17.67 1.96 1.69
C PHE A 100 -18.09 2.11 3.16
N VAL A 101 -19.38 2.07 3.42
CA VAL A 101 -19.93 2.31 4.77
C VAL A 101 -19.44 1.28 5.78
N ALA A 102 -19.35 0.01 5.40
CA ALA A 102 -18.96 -1.13 6.25
C ALA A 102 -19.67 -1.14 7.63
N PRO A 103 -21.01 -1.04 7.69
CA PRO A 103 -21.72 -0.82 8.95
C PRO A 103 -21.60 -1.98 9.92
N LEU A 104 -21.41 -3.20 9.45
CA LEU A 104 -21.36 -4.40 10.28
C LEU A 104 -19.92 -4.86 10.54
N PRO A 105 -19.60 -5.36 11.75
CA PRO A 105 -18.28 -5.91 12.07
C PRO A 105 -17.83 -7.01 11.09
N GLU A 106 -18.76 -7.89 10.70
CA GLU A 106 -18.52 -8.97 9.74
C GLU A 106 -17.98 -8.47 8.39
N MET A 107 -18.50 -7.34 7.89
CA MET A 107 -18.07 -6.77 6.63
C MET A 107 -16.60 -6.29 6.68
N ARG A 108 -16.21 -5.70 7.81
CA ARG A 108 -14.83 -5.27 8.06
C ARG A 108 -13.89 -6.46 8.20
N HIS A 109 -14.33 -7.48 8.94
CA HIS A 109 -13.59 -8.72 9.07
C HIS A 109 -13.37 -9.43 7.72
N ASN A 110 -14.41 -9.52 6.90
CA ASN A 110 -14.35 -10.15 5.58
C ASN A 110 -13.44 -9.39 4.59
N PHE A 111 -13.36 -8.07 4.72
CA PHE A 111 -12.50 -7.25 3.85
C PHE A 111 -11.01 -7.43 4.16
N LYS A 112 -10.64 -7.72 5.41
CA LYS A 112 -9.25 -7.96 5.85
C LYS A 112 -8.30 -6.83 5.45
N ALA A 113 -8.63 -5.60 5.83
CA ALA A 113 -7.80 -4.44 5.55
C ALA A 113 -6.41 -4.54 6.21
N ASP A 114 -5.38 -4.01 5.55
CA ASP A 114 -4.08 -3.75 6.18
C ASP A 114 -4.13 -2.45 7.00
N TRP A 115 -4.97 -1.47 6.59
CA TRP A 115 -5.32 -0.26 7.35
C TRP A 115 -6.81 0.03 7.28
N THR A 116 -7.39 0.34 8.42
CA THR A 116 -8.78 0.77 8.56
C THR A 116 -8.83 2.24 9.00
N ILE A 117 -9.40 3.09 8.15
CA ILE A 117 -9.60 4.51 8.37
C ILE A 117 -11.09 4.75 8.59
N TRP A 118 -11.45 5.15 9.79
CA TRP A 118 -12.83 5.48 10.13
C TRP A 118 -13.07 6.99 10.03
N ILE A 119 -13.90 7.39 9.07
CA ILE A 119 -14.36 8.77 8.91
C ILE A 119 -15.60 8.96 9.80
N ASP A 120 -15.40 9.60 10.94
CA ASP A 120 -16.38 9.80 12.01
C ASP A 120 -16.66 11.29 12.21
N THR A 121 -16.92 12.00 11.11
CA THR A 121 -17.13 13.45 11.05
C THR A 121 -18.58 13.88 11.23
N ILE A 122 -19.51 12.92 11.30
CA ILE A 122 -20.94 13.16 11.46
C ILE A 122 -21.56 12.15 12.42
N GLU A 123 -22.52 12.59 13.23
CA GLU A 123 -23.23 11.73 14.19
C GLU A 123 -24.28 10.83 13.52
N ALA A 124 -24.89 11.30 12.43
CA ALA A 124 -25.89 10.56 11.67
C ALA A 124 -25.75 10.80 10.17
N GLY A 125 -25.86 9.75 9.39
CA GLY A 125 -25.88 9.79 7.93
C GLY A 125 -27.29 10.04 7.39
N ARG A 126 -27.42 10.16 6.07
CA ARG A 126 -28.67 10.50 5.36
C ARG A 126 -29.75 9.42 5.43
N TYR A 127 -29.38 8.17 5.76
CA TYR A 127 -30.25 7.00 5.70
C TYR A 127 -30.41 6.39 7.08
N GLU A 128 -31.64 6.42 7.62
CA GLU A 128 -31.94 5.95 8.97
C GLU A 128 -31.67 4.46 9.18
N ASP A 129 -31.97 3.64 8.17
CA ASP A 129 -31.69 2.20 8.17
C ASP A 129 -30.21 1.90 8.30
N THR A 130 -29.39 2.71 7.65
CA THR A 130 -27.92 2.60 7.73
C THR A 130 -27.40 3.07 9.07
N ASN A 131 -27.94 4.16 9.63
CA ASN A 131 -27.58 4.63 10.96
C ASN A 131 -27.89 3.58 12.02
N LYS A 132 -29.06 2.92 11.94
CA LYS A 132 -29.45 1.83 12.86
C LYS A 132 -28.57 0.58 12.72
N ALA A 133 -28.12 0.29 11.49
CA ALA A 133 -27.27 -0.87 11.23
C ALA A 133 -25.78 -0.63 11.56
N PHE A 134 -25.37 0.65 11.68
CA PHE A 134 -23.96 0.99 11.87
C PHE A 134 -23.51 0.70 13.30
N THR A 135 -22.60 -0.24 13.42
CA THR A 135 -21.87 -0.52 14.66
C THR A 135 -20.49 0.13 14.56
N PRO A 136 -20.12 1.08 15.42
CA PRO A 136 -18.79 1.66 15.46
C PRO A 136 -17.70 0.57 15.48
N PRO A 137 -16.58 0.76 14.76
CA PRO A 137 -15.48 -0.20 14.81
C PRO A 137 -14.79 -0.19 16.18
N GLU A 138 -14.52 -1.36 16.73
CA GLU A 138 -13.71 -1.51 17.96
C GLU A 138 -12.21 -1.40 17.63
N VAL A 139 -11.81 -1.79 16.42
CA VAL A 139 -10.43 -1.76 15.94
C VAL A 139 -10.36 -0.93 14.66
N TYR A 140 -9.48 0.04 14.68
CA TYR A 140 -9.15 0.91 13.53
C TYR A 140 -7.74 1.47 13.70
N ASP A 141 -7.10 1.83 12.62
CA ASP A 141 -5.78 2.48 12.65
C ASP A 141 -5.93 4.00 12.81
N PHE A 142 -6.94 4.59 12.16
CA PHE A 142 -7.21 6.02 12.24
C PHE A 142 -8.70 6.30 12.42
N ARG A 143 -9.03 7.23 13.32
CA ARG A 143 -10.37 7.81 13.50
C ARG A 143 -10.32 9.29 13.21
N ILE A 144 -11.06 9.73 12.21
CA ILE A 144 -11.08 11.11 11.75
C ILE A 144 -12.41 11.74 12.18
N THR A 145 -12.35 12.64 13.13
CA THR A 145 -13.52 13.32 13.72
C THR A 145 -13.68 14.76 13.24
N GLU A 146 -12.68 15.30 12.53
CA GLU A 146 -12.68 16.68 12.05
C GLU A 146 -12.79 16.73 10.52
N GLN A 147 -13.53 17.71 10.00
CA GLN A 147 -13.62 17.97 8.56
C GLN A 147 -12.39 18.76 8.04
N ASN A 148 -11.21 18.23 8.25
CA ASN A 148 -9.95 18.77 7.74
C ASN A 148 -9.20 17.67 6.99
N ALA A 149 -9.66 17.38 5.77
CA ALA A 149 -9.14 16.27 4.98
C ALA A 149 -7.67 16.43 4.61
N GLU A 150 -7.22 17.66 4.31
CA GLU A 150 -5.84 17.93 3.88
C GLU A 150 -4.84 17.51 4.97
N LYS A 151 -5.05 17.99 6.20
CA LYS A 151 -4.21 17.62 7.35
C LYS A 151 -4.21 16.12 7.63
N TRP A 152 -5.40 15.52 7.58
CA TRP A 152 -5.53 14.08 7.86
C TRP A 152 -4.97 13.21 6.75
N VAL A 153 -5.09 13.62 5.49
CA VAL A 153 -4.52 12.91 4.34
C VAL A 153 -2.99 12.89 4.44
N GLU A 154 -2.38 14.02 4.76
CA GLU A 154 -0.93 14.10 4.96
C GLU A 154 -0.49 13.19 6.11
N PHE A 155 -1.12 13.27 7.27
CA PHE A 155 -0.78 12.47 8.44
C PHE A 155 -0.94 10.96 8.20
N VAL A 156 -2.09 10.54 7.66
CA VAL A 156 -2.39 9.13 7.37
C VAL A 156 -1.53 8.60 6.24
N GLY A 157 -1.38 9.38 5.17
CA GLY A 157 -0.58 9.01 4.00
C GLY A 157 0.89 8.83 4.37
N GLN A 158 1.46 9.76 5.14
CA GLN A 158 2.84 9.64 5.62
C GLN A 158 3.02 8.41 6.50
N HIS A 159 2.10 8.13 7.42
CA HIS A 159 2.14 6.94 8.26
C HIS A 159 2.11 5.65 7.43
N ILE A 160 1.24 5.57 6.42
CA ILE A 160 1.16 4.42 5.52
C ILE A 160 2.47 4.23 4.75
N LEU A 161 3.06 5.30 4.24
CA LEU A 161 4.34 5.24 3.54
C LEU A 161 5.48 4.84 4.48
N ASP A 162 5.56 5.42 5.68
CA ASP A 162 6.59 5.10 6.67
C ASP A 162 6.55 3.62 7.11
N ASN A 163 5.37 3.04 7.23
CA ASN A 163 5.20 1.60 7.49
C ASN A 163 5.59 0.71 6.29
N ARG A 164 5.79 1.32 5.12
CA ARG A 164 6.30 0.65 3.93
C ARG A 164 7.78 0.90 3.66
N ARG A 165 8.38 1.83 4.38
CA ARG A 165 9.82 2.05 4.25
C ARG A 165 10.56 0.75 4.50
N ARG A 166 11.52 0.50 3.64
CA ARG A 166 12.45 -0.60 3.87
C ARG A 166 13.08 -0.44 5.25
N PRO A 167 13.21 -1.51 6.03
CA PRO A 167 13.92 -1.44 7.29
C PRO A 167 15.30 -0.81 7.02
N THR A 168 15.63 0.22 7.79
CA THR A 168 16.95 0.83 7.75
C THR A 168 17.98 -0.23 8.07
N PHE A 169 19.11 -0.18 7.37
CA PHE A 169 20.21 -1.11 7.62
C PHE A 169 20.66 -1.00 9.08
N ASP A 170 20.62 -2.10 9.79
CA ASP A 170 20.99 -2.16 11.20
C ASP A 170 22.40 -2.72 11.36
N TRP A 171 23.38 -1.85 11.64
CA TRP A 171 24.78 -2.22 11.80
C TRP A 171 25.06 -3.15 12.99
N GLN A 172 24.09 -3.34 13.88
CA GLN A 172 24.21 -4.25 15.04
C GLN A 172 23.69 -5.66 14.74
N LYS A 173 23.01 -5.86 13.60
CA LYS A 173 22.51 -7.18 13.18
C LYS A 173 23.51 -7.91 12.31
N GLU A 174 23.42 -9.25 12.38
CA GLU A 174 24.14 -10.10 11.44
C GLU A 174 23.84 -9.69 9.99
N THR A 175 24.90 -9.53 9.21
CA THR A 175 24.84 -9.02 7.86
C THR A 175 25.73 -9.84 6.94
N VAL A 176 25.19 -10.30 5.83
CA VAL A 176 26.02 -10.86 4.76
C VAL A 176 26.64 -9.71 3.96
N GLN A 177 27.95 -9.70 3.85
CA GLN A 177 28.67 -8.78 2.98
C GLN A 177 28.91 -9.43 1.63
N MET A 178 28.51 -8.75 0.56
CA MET A 178 28.73 -9.15 -0.82
C MET A 178 29.70 -8.19 -1.48
N LEU A 179 30.95 -8.60 -1.66
CA LEU A 179 31.96 -7.80 -2.33
C LEU A 179 32.13 -8.25 -3.79
N GLY A 180 31.97 -7.34 -4.73
CA GLY A 180 32.10 -7.65 -6.15
C GLY A 180 32.13 -6.43 -7.05
N ARG A 181 32.29 -6.64 -8.35
CA ARG A 181 32.19 -5.59 -9.37
C ARG A 181 30.73 -5.26 -9.71
N TRP A 182 29.87 -6.32 -9.68
CA TRP A 182 28.41 -6.27 -9.94
C TRP A 182 28.04 -5.67 -11.31
N GLN A 183 28.91 -5.84 -12.32
CA GLN A 183 28.80 -5.26 -13.65
C GLN A 183 28.88 -6.32 -14.76
N PRO A 184 27.84 -6.51 -15.54
CA PRO A 184 26.45 -6.12 -15.26
C PRO A 184 25.85 -7.01 -14.15
N TRP A 185 24.79 -6.54 -13.51
CA TRP A 185 24.01 -7.39 -12.63
C TRP A 185 23.27 -8.46 -13.44
N HIS A 186 23.42 -9.71 -13.05
CA HIS A 186 22.86 -10.86 -13.78
C HIS A 186 22.18 -11.89 -12.84
N PRO A 187 21.42 -12.88 -13.36
CA PRO A 187 20.67 -13.83 -12.53
C PRO A 187 21.49 -14.55 -11.45
N GLY A 188 22.77 -14.80 -11.68
CA GLY A 188 23.65 -15.40 -10.68
C GLY A 188 23.92 -14.46 -9.46
N HIS A 189 24.10 -13.17 -9.70
CA HIS A 189 24.23 -12.19 -8.63
C HIS A 189 22.94 -12.09 -7.81
N ARG A 190 21.80 -12.11 -8.50
CA ARG A 190 20.49 -12.11 -7.89
C ARG A 190 20.27 -13.33 -7.00
N ALA A 191 20.55 -14.54 -7.48
CA ALA A 191 20.41 -15.76 -6.69
C ALA A 191 21.29 -15.75 -5.43
N LEU A 192 22.50 -15.17 -5.51
CA LEU A 192 23.37 -14.97 -4.36
C LEU A 192 22.78 -13.97 -3.36
N PHE A 193 22.27 -12.85 -3.84
CA PHE A 193 21.60 -11.83 -3.02
C PHE A 193 20.37 -12.39 -2.29
N GLU A 194 19.50 -13.13 -3.00
CA GLU A 194 18.31 -13.78 -2.42
C GLU A 194 18.68 -14.75 -1.28
N ARG A 195 19.73 -15.54 -1.46
CA ARG A 195 20.25 -16.43 -0.41
C ARG A 195 20.81 -15.66 0.79
N ALA A 196 21.50 -14.57 0.53
CA ALA A 196 22.08 -13.73 1.58
C ALA A 196 20.98 -13.05 2.41
N ILE A 197 19.98 -12.46 1.78
CA ILE A 197 18.80 -11.86 2.43
C ILE A 197 18.02 -12.91 3.24
N ALA A 198 17.82 -14.10 2.69
CA ALA A 198 17.10 -15.18 3.38
C ALA A 198 17.83 -15.63 4.66
N LYS A 199 19.16 -15.47 4.71
CA LYS A 199 19.97 -15.89 5.86
C LYS A 199 19.93 -14.90 7.02
N THR A 200 20.05 -13.60 6.76
CA THR A 200 20.25 -12.58 7.81
C THR A 200 19.21 -11.45 7.78
N GLY A 201 18.35 -11.43 6.75
CA GLY A 201 17.36 -10.35 6.56
C GLY A 201 17.95 -9.04 6.06
N GLN A 202 19.28 -8.92 5.98
CA GLN A 202 19.95 -7.74 5.42
C GLN A 202 21.28 -8.11 4.76
N VAL A 203 21.67 -7.31 3.74
CA VAL A 203 22.89 -7.53 2.96
C VAL A 203 23.60 -6.19 2.73
N ALA A 204 24.88 -6.15 2.94
CA ALA A 204 25.73 -5.02 2.53
C ALA A 204 26.41 -5.36 1.21
N ILE A 205 26.04 -4.67 0.13
CA ILE A 205 26.68 -4.79 -1.17
C ILE A 205 27.84 -3.81 -1.24
N MET A 206 29.04 -4.33 -1.36
CA MET A 206 30.25 -3.54 -1.49
C MET A 206 30.73 -3.61 -2.93
N ILE A 207 30.78 -2.45 -3.59
CA ILE A 207 31.19 -2.33 -5.00
C ILE A 207 32.71 -2.11 -5.04
N ARG A 208 33.40 -2.98 -5.74
CA ARG A 208 34.83 -2.80 -6.00
C ARG A 208 34.99 -1.77 -7.11
N ASP A 209 35.64 -0.66 -6.79
CA ASP A 209 36.06 0.31 -7.79
C ASP A 209 37.15 -0.30 -8.67
N CYS A 210 36.79 -0.63 -9.91
CA CYS A 210 37.71 -1.13 -10.91
C CYS A 210 37.96 -0.02 -11.92
N GLN A 211 39.12 0.60 -11.80
CA GLN A 211 39.52 1.65 -12.74
C GLN A 211 39.68 1.08 -14.16
N GLY A 212 39.18 1.84 -15.12
CA GLY A 212 39.29 1.56 -16.54
C GLY A 212 38.11 0.83 -17.15
N TRP A 213 37.78 1.26 -18.36
CA TRP A 213 36.72 0.70 -19.18
C TRP A 213 37.25 -0.46 -20.00
N ASN A 214 36.59 -1.60 -19.88
CA ASN A 214 36.87 -2.77 -20.74
C ASN A 214 35.62 -3.66 -20.78
N GLY A 215 35.66 -4.74 -21.56
CA GLY A 215 34.53 -5.66 -21.68
C GLY A 215 34.07 -6.32 -20.37
N SER A 216 34.91 -6.29 -19.33
CA SER A 216 34.58 -6.81 -17.99
C SER A 216 34.09 -5.70 -17.03
N ASN A 217 34.27 -4.43 -17.36
CA ASN A 217 33.84 -3.26 -16.60
C ASN A 217 33.16 -2.25 -17.55
N PRO A 218 31.95 -2.54 -18.01
CA PRO A 218 31.29 -1.71 -19.02
C PRO A 218 30.71 -0.39 -18.47
N PHE A 219 30.66 -0.22 -17.15
CA PHE A 219 30.10 0.96 -16.49
C PHE A 219 31.13 1.69 -15.63
N ALA A 220 31.01 3.00 -15.56
CA ALA A 220 31.75 3.82 -14.59
C ALA A 220 31.21 3.53 -13.16
N ILE A 221 32.02 3.79 -12.13
CA ILE A 221 31.61 3.52 -10.74
C ILE A 221 30.35 4.32 -10.33
N GLU A 222 30.18 5.51 -10.87
CA GLU A 222 29.02 6.38 -10.65
C GLU A 222 27.73 5.80 -11.24
N GLN A 223 27.85 4.92 -12.24
CA GLN A 223 26.70 4.23 -12.87
C GLN A 223 26.34 2.94 -12.17
N VAL A 224 27.21 2.44 -11.28
CA VAL A 224 27.01 1.19 -10.54
C VAL A 224 26.52 1.44 -9.12
N LYS A 225 26.76 2.62 -8.57
CA LYS A 225 26.27 3.05 -7.26
C LYS A 225 24.79 3.42 -7.32
#